data_1994778991c269a6e43ce84a73267faa
#
_entry.id   1994778991c269a6e43ce84a73267faa
#
_cell.length_a   1.000
_cell.length_b   1.000
_cell.length_c   1.000
_cell.angle_alpha   90.00
_cell.angle_beta   90.00
_cell.angle_gamma   90.00
#
_symmetry.space_group_name_H-M   'P 1'
#
loop_
_entity.id
_entity.type
_entity.pdbx_description
1 polymer ?
#
loop_
_entity_poly.entity_id
_entity_poly.type
_entity_poly.pdbx_seq_one_letter_code
_entity_poly.pdbx_strand_id
1 'polypeptide(L)'
;MAEPDSTTDSARRSAIEAELRRLEESALYSGQMQFEMTKQWRGINLWLGLPASGLAAISGTVALVSATGRVAAGVIALVASGFGAVLTTVNASHRMNQAAASANSYLEIQTAARQTREVDLPYLAIDEARQVLAEITTRRDEQNKTAEPPNRRAYKKARRNIGSGGQTYAVDETTTPTGR
;
A
#
# COMPACT_ATOMS: atom_id res chain seq x y z
N MET A 1 -6.11 -49.21 6.73
CA MET A 1 -5.58 -47.84 6.57
C MET A 1 -5.57 -47.61 5.08
N ALA A 2 -6.54 -46.87 4.52
CA ALA A 2 -6.63 -46.63 3.08
C ALA A 2 -5.46 -45.72 2.68
N GLU A 3 -4.69 -46.17 1.66
CA GLU A 3 -3.66 -45.37 1.03
C GLU A 3 -4.32 -44.10 0.45
N PRO A 4 -3.79 -42.90 0.73
CA PRO A 4 -4.38 -41.69 0.16
C PRO A 4 -4.32 -41.79 -1.37
N ASP A 5 -5.48 -41.69 -2.01
CA ASP A 5 -5.61 -41.73 -3.45
C ASP A 5 -4.79 -40.59 -4.07
N SER A 6 -3.72 -40.92 -4.79
CA SER A 6 -2.77 -39.98 -5.39
C SER A 6 -3.47 -38.93 -6.30
N THR A 7 -4.64 -39.27 -6.82
CA THR A 7 -5.48 -38.35 -7.63
C THR A 7 -6.14 -37.29 -6.76
N THR A 8 -6.59 -37.68 -5.56
CA THR A 8 -7.21 -36.76 -4.59
C THR A 8 -6.17 -35.76 -4.06
N ASP A 9 -4.96 -36.21 -3.76
CA ASP A 9 -3.88 -35.34 -3.27
C ASP A 9 -3.37 -34.37 -4.36
N SER A 10 -3.30 -34.80 -5.58
CA SER A 10 -2.95 -33.94 -6.71
C SER A 10 -4.01 -32.85 -6.95
N ALA A 11 -5.30 -33.19 -6.85
CA ALA A 11 -6.40 -32.23 -6.96
C ALA A 11 -6.38 -31.22 -5.81
N ARG A 12 -6.14 -31.67 -4.56
CA ARG A 12 -6.01 -30.78 -3.40
C ARG A 12 -4.83 -29.83 -3.54
N ARG A 13 -3.67 -30.31 -4.01
CA ARG A 13 -2.48 -29.48 -4.26
C ARG A 13 -2.75 -28.41 -5.30
N SER A 14 -3.39 -28.74 -6.41
CA SER A 14 -3.80 -27.79 -7.44
C SER A 14 -4.77 -26.73 -6.92
N ALA A 15 -5.70 -27.12 -6.05
CA ALA A 15 -6.61 -26.16 -5.39
C ALA A 15 -5.87 -25.20 -4.46
N ILE A 16 -4.91 -25.69 -3.67
CA ILE A 16 -4.05 -24.86 -2.80
C ILE A 16 -3.23 -23.87 -3.65
N GLU A 17 -2.63 -24.35 -4.73
CA GLU A 17 -1.87 -23.49 -5.67
C GLU A 17 -2.74 -22.37 -6.24
N ALA A 18 -3.96 -22.68 -6.67
CA ALA A 18 -4.90 -21.69 -7.18
C ALA A 18 -5.28 -20.64 -6.13
N GLU A 19 -5.47 -21.03 -4.87
CA GLU A 19 -5.74 -20.09 -3.77
C GLU A 19 -4.52 -19.22 -3.44
N LEU A 20 -3.31 -19.77 -3.41
CA LEU A 20 -2.09 -18.98 -3.21
C LEU A 20 -1.92 -17.95 -4.32
N ARG A 21 -2.22 -18.29 -5.57
CA ARG A 21 -2.20 -17.34 -6.70
C ARG A 21 -3.22 -16.22 -6.53
N ARG A 22 -4.44 -16.52 -6.04
CA ARG A 22 -5.45 -15.50 -5.73
C ARG A 22 -5.02 -14.57 -4.60
N LEU A 23 -4.39 -15.14 -3.56
CA LEU A 23 -3.83 -14.35 -2.46
C LEU A 23 -2.71 -13.42 -2.94
N GLU A 24 -1.79 -13.93 -3.74
CA GLU A 24 -0.69 -13.17 -4.34
C GLU A 24 -1.24 -11.99 -5.15
N GLU A 25 -2.17 -12.23 -6.06
CA GLU A 25 -2.79 -11.20 -6.90
C GLU A 25 -3.57 -10.19 -6.05
N SER A 26 -4.39 -10.65 -5.12
CA SER A 26 -5.16 -9.78 -4.21
C SER A 26 -4.26 -8.87 -3.39
N ALA A 27 -3.16 -9.41 -2.85
CA ALA A 27 -2.19 -8.65 -2.07
C ALA A 27 -1.43 -7.63 -2.93
N LEU A 28 -1.05 -8.00 -4.16
CA LEU A 28 -0.44 -7.12 -5.14
C LEU A 28 -1.31 -5.88 -5.41
N TYR A 29 -2.59 -6.09 -5.74
CA TYR A 29 -3.51 -4.98 -6.00
C TYR A 29 -3.74 -4.12 -4.76
N SER A 30 -3.93 -4.73 -3.59
CA SER A 30 -4.14 -4.01 -2.34
C SER A 30 -2.92 -3.19 -1.95
N GLY A 31 -1.73 -3.74 -2.03
CA GLY A 31 -0.47 -3.06 -1.77
C GLY A 31 -0.27 -1.85 -2.70
N GLN A 32 -0.49 -2.04 -4.00
CA GLN A 32 -0.37 -0.95 -4.97
C GLN A 32 -1.39 0.17 -4.74
N MET A 33 -2.63 -0.16 -4.35
CA MET A 33 -3.64 0.84 -3.99
C MET A 33 -3.19 1.65 -2.76
N GLN A 34 -2.63 1.01 -1.74
CA GLN A 34 -2.11 1.70 -0.55
C GLN A 34 -0.90 2.58 -0.87
N PHE A 35 0.00 2.17 -1.77
CA PHE A 35 1.08 3.04 -2.25
C PHE A 35 0.54 4.28 -2.97
N GLU A 36 -0.49 4.15 -3.80
CA GLU A 36 -1.11 5.30 -4.43
C GLU A 36 -1.80 6.24 -3.42
N MET A 37 -2.37 5.70 -2.33
CA MET A 37 -2.87 6.51 -1.22
C MET A 37 -1.75 7.24 -0.48
N THR A 38 -0.62 6.58 -0.23
CA THR A 38 0.56 7.21 0.37
C THR A 38 1.01 8.43 -0.43
N LYS A 39 1.08 8.32 -1.77
CA LYS A 39 1.43 9.45 -2.66
C LYS A 39 0.40 10.59 -2.57
N GLN A 40 -0.89 10.27 -2.47
CA GLN A 40 -1.95 11.28 -2.32
C GLN A 40 -1.83 12.01 -0.99
N TRP A 41 -1.68 11.30 0.12
CA TRP A 41 -1.52 11.89 1.44
C TRP A 41 -0.24 12.72 1.55
N ARG A 42 0.87 12.25 0.94
CA ARG A 42 2.10 13.03 0.84
C ARG A 42 1.86 14.34 0.09
N GLY A 43 1.14 14.31 -1.03
CA GLY A 43 0.77 15.52 -1.78
C GLY A 43 -0.03 16.50 -0.92
N ILE A 44 -1.06 16.04 -0.21
CA ILE A 44 -1.88 16.86 0.68
C ILE A 44 -1.02 17.47 1.80
N ASN A 45 -0.16 16.67 2.42
CA ASN A 45 0.73 17.13 3.49
C ASN A 45 1.67 18.25 3.01
N LEU A 46 2.25 18.13 1.82
CA LEU A 46 3.11 19.15 1.22
C LEU A 46 2.33 20.41 0.82
N TRP A 47 1.15 20.24 0.20
CA TRP A 47 0.33 21.37 -0.25
C TRP A 47 -0.22 22.21 0.90
N LEU A 48 -0.50 21.61 2.05
CA LEU A 48 -0.96 22.33 3.24
C LEU A 48 0.22 22.81 4.10
N GLY A 49 1.26 22.02 4.25
CA GLY A 49 2.38 22.29 5.15
C GLY A 49 3.32 23.39 4.64
N LEU A 50 3.66 23.39 3.33
CA LEU A 50 4.55 24.41 2.77
C LEU A 50 3.99 25.84 2.84
N PRO A 51 2.71 26.10 2.45
CA PRO A 51 2.14 27.42 2.61
C PRO A 51 2.04 27.83 4.08
N ALA A 52 1.64 26.93 4.98
CA ALA A 52 1.53 27.26 6.40
C ALA A 52 2.86 27.73 6.99
N SER A 53 3.95 27.00 6.75
CA SER A 53 5.28 27.35 7.25
C SER A 53 5.85 28.59 6.57
N GLY A 54 5.67 28.75 5.26
CA GLY A 54 6.11 29.93 4.50
C GLY A 54 5.43 31.21 4.96
N LEU A 55 4.10 31.18 5.11
CA LEU A 55 3.34 32.34 5.59
C LEU A 55 3.68 32.69 7.05
N ALA A 56 3.91 31.70 7.91
CA ALA A 56 4.33 31.94 9.28
C ALA A 56 5.71 32.65 9.35
N ALA A 57 6.67 32.23 8.53
CA ALA A 57 8.00 32.85 8.45
C ALA A 57 7.92 34.30 7.96
N ILE A 58 7.15 34.58 6.91
CA ILE A 58 6.94 35.93 6.35
C ILE A 58 6.25 36.83 7.39
N SER A 59 5.19 36.34 8.05
CA SER A 59 4.46 37.06 9.07
C SER A 59 5.37 37.52 10.22
N GLY A 60 6.24 36.61 10.72
CA GLY A 60 7.20 36.96 11.76
C GLY A 60 8.16 38.06 11.36
N THR A 61 8.69 38.05 10.13
CA THR A 61 9.61 39.05 9.61
C THR A 61 8.95 40.41 9.45
N VAL A 62 7.75 40.46 8.86
CA VAL A 62 7.01 41.71 8.63
C VAL A 62 6.59 42.37 9.95
N ALA A 63 6.24 41.59 10.97
CA ALA A 63 5.87 42.10 12.28
C ALA A 63 7.01 42.86 13.00
N LEU A 64 8.27 42.49 12.70
CA LEU A 64 9.46 43.10 13.30
C LEU A 64 9.88 44.43 12.63
N VAL A 65 9.50 44.66 11.38
CA VAL A 65 10.08 45.76 10.56
C VAL A 65 9.27 47.04 10.61
N SER A 66 7.95 47.03 10.83
CA SER A 66 7.16 48.26 10.84
C SER A 66 5.84 48.18 11.64
N ALA A 67 5.43 49.34 12.20
CA ALA A 67 4.14 49.47 12.91
C ALA A 67 2.92 49.25 11.98
N THR A 68 3.01 49.68 10.72
CA THR A 68 1.98 49.53 9.69
C THR A 68 1.90 48.07 9.20
N GLY A 69 3.00 47.32 9.27
CA GLY A 69 3.08 45.92 8.91
C GLY A 69 2.34 44.98 9.90
N ARG A 70 2.00 45.43 11.09
CA ARG A 70 1.37 44.57 12.13
C ARG A 70 0.00 44.05 11.72
N VAL A 71 -0.81 44.83 11.04
CA VAL A 71 -2.14 44.39 10.59
C VAL A 71 -2.00 43.34 9.46
N ALA A 72 -1.12 43.62 8.48
CA ALA A 72 -0.84 42.68 7.40
C ALA A 72 -0.24 41.37 7.94
N ALA A 73 0.73 41.47 8.86
CA ALA A 73 1.30 40.31 9.54
C ALA A 73 0.24 39.51 10.31
N GLY A 74 -0.67 40.16 10.98
CA GLY A 74 -1.78 39.51 11.69
C GLY A 74 -2.71 38.73 10.75
N VAL A 75 -3.07 39.30 9.61
CA VAL A 75 -3.90 38.60 8.59
C VAL A 75 -3.15 37.38 8.01
N ILE A 76 -1.88 37.54 7.66
CA ILE A 76 -1.07 36.43 7.16
C ILE A 76 -0.95 35.33 8.22
N ALA A 77 -0.75 35.67 9.47
CA ALA A 77 -0.68 34.72 10.58
C ALA A 77 -1.99 33.95 10.77
N LEU A 78 -3.15 34.60 10.64
CA LEU A 78 -4.46 33.96 10.70
C LEU A 78 -4.64 32.95 9.55
N VAL A 79 -4.25 33.31 8.34
CA VAL A 79 -4.30 32.40 7.19
C VAL A 79 -3.36 31.20 7.41
N ALA A 80 -2.13 31.44 7.85
CA ALA A 80 -1.17 30.37 8.18
C ALA A 80 -1.71 29.43 9.26
N SER A 81 -2.33 29.97 10.29
CA SER A 81 -2.99 29.21 11.37
C SER A 81 -4.14 28.35 10.84
N GLY A 82 -4.94 28.89 9.91
CA GLY A 82 -6.00 28.13 9.23
C GLY A 82 -5.46 26.90 8.48
N PHE A 83 -4.39 27.07 7.71
CA PHE A 83 -3.72 25.93 7.05
C PHE A 83 -3.18 24.90 8.06
N GLY A 84 -2.58 25.38 9.15
CA GLY A 84 -2.08 24.50 10.22
C GLY A 84 -3.20 23.71 10.89
N ALA A 85 -4.34 24.36 11.19
CA ALA A 85 -5.50 23.71 11.77
C ALA A 85 -6.09 22.63 10.85
N VAL A 86 -6.21 22.91 9.54
CA VAL A 86 -6.65 21.92 8.56
C VAL A 86 -5.68 20.74 8.49
N LEU A 87 -4.38 21.01 8.45
CA LEU A 87 -3.35 19.97 8.39
C LEU A 87 -3.42 19.05 9.61
N THR A 88 -3.59 19.61 10.80
CA THR A 88 -3.73 18.86 12.06
C THR A 88 -5.02 18.04 12.07
N THR A 89 -6.14 18.62 11.64
CA THR A 89 -7.43 17.92 11.60
C THR A 89 -7.44 16.77 10.62
N VAL A 90 -6.87 16.97 9.41
CA VAL A 90 -6.77 15.93 8.38
C VAL A 90 -5.77 14.85 8.76
N ASN A 91 -4.79 15.18 9.59
CA ASN A 91 -3.72 14.28 10.04
C ASN A 91 -3.02 13.54 8.86
N ALA A 92 -2.72 14.31 7.81
CA ALA A 92 -2.24 13.79 6.53
C ALA A 92 -0.95 12.97 6.67
N SER A 93 -0.06 13.37 7.57
CA SER A 93 1.20 12.66 7.85
C SER A 93 0.94 11.28 8.45
N HIS A 94 0.03 11.17 9.42
CA HIS A 94 -0.34 9.89 10.03
C HIS A 94 -0.97 8.94 9.00
N ARG A 95 -1.93 9.44 8.20
CA ARG A 95 -2.57 8.65 7.14
C ARG A 95 -1.58 8.20 6.05
N MET A 96 -0.62 9.06 5.70
CA MET A 96 0.46 8.69 4.80
C MET A 96 1.27 7.51 5.34
N ASN A 97 1.69 7.58 6.61
CA ASN A 97 2.49 6.52 7.23
C ASN A 97 1.67 5.22 7.39
N GLN A 98 0.41 5.33 7.76
CA GLN A 98 -0.49 4.19 7.87
C GLN A 98 -0.69 3.49 6.50
N ALA A 99 -0.92 4.26 5.44
CA ALA A 99 -1.05 3.72 4.10
C ALA A 99 0.28 3.06 3.63
N ALA A 100 1.43 3.67 3.94
CA ALA A 100 2.74 3.08 3.62
C ALA A 100 2.99 1.77 4.37
N ALA A 101 2.68 1.72 5.67
CA ALA A 101 2.78 0.51 6.47
C ALA A 101 1.86 -0.61 5.92
N SER A 102 0.61 -0.27 5.61
CA SER A 102 -0.33 -1.20 4.99
C SER A 102 0.16 -1.72 3.64
N ALA A 103 0.75 -0.86 2.81
CA ALA A 103 1.32 -1.27 1.53
C ALA A 103 2.44 -2.29 1.69
N ASN A 104 3.36 -2.06 2.64
CA ASN A 104 4.46 -2.98 2.93
C ASN A 104 3.94 -4.33 3.46
N SER A 105 2.96 -4.33 4.36
CA SER A 105 2.35 -5.57 4.86
C SER A 105 1.70 -6.40 3.73
N TYR A 106 1.05 -5.74 2.76
CA TYR A 106 0.53 -6.46 1.59
C TYR A 106 1.64 -7.02 0.69
N LEU A 107 2.78 -6.33 0.54
CA LEU A 107 3.94 -6.87 -0.18
C LEU A 107 4.54 -8.10 0.51
N GLU A 108 4.59 -8.11 1.84
CA GLU A 108 5.02 -9.29 2.61
C GLU A 108 4.07 -10.48 2.36
N ILE A 109 2.75 -10.25 2.39
CA ILE A 109 1.74 -11.28 2.10
C ILE A 109 1.88 -11.79 0.67
N GLN A 110 2.04 -10.89 -0.31
CA GLN A 110 2.28 -11.24 -1.71
C GLN A 110 3.52 -12.12 -1.85
N THR A 111 4.63 -11.71 -1.25
CA THR A 111 5.90 -12.45 -1.31
C THR A 111 5.77 -13.82 -0.66
N ALA A 112 5.13 -13.91 0.51
CA ALA A 112 4.90 -15.17 1.20
C ALA A 112 4.05 -16.12 0.33
N ALA A 113 2.95 -15.64 -0.23
CA ALA A 113 2.08 -16.45 -1.09
C ALA A 113 2.82 -16.97 -2.34
N ARG A 114 3.63 -16.11 -2.99
CA ARG A 114 4.43 -16.50 -4.15
C ARG A 114 5.51 -17.51 -3.78
N GLN A 115 6.28 -17.27 -2.72
CA GLN A 115 7.33 -18.20 -2.28
C GLN A 115 6.74 -19.55 -1.89
N THR A 116 5.67 -19.56 -1.12
CA THR A 116 4.98 -20.82 -0.78
C THR A 116 4.51 -21.57 -2.03
N ARG A 117 3.94 -20.86 -3.01
CA ARG A 117 3.46 -21.48 -4.25
C ARG A 117 4.59 -22.04 -5.12
N GLU A 118 5.65 -21.24 -5.33
CA GLU A 118 6.71 -21.59 -6.30
C GLU A 118 7.80 -22.47 -5.69
N VAL A 119 8.08 -22.32 -4.39
CA VAL A 119 9.24 -22.94 -3.76
C VAL A 119 8.83 -24.07 -2.82
N ASP A 120 7.85 -23.82 -1.93
CA ASP A 120 7.58 -24.75 -0.83
C ASP A 120 6.54 -25.81 -1.20
N LEU A 121 5.49 -25.42 -1.93
CA LEU A 121 4.34 -26.27 -2.24
C LEU A 121 4.70 -27.63 -2.90
N PRO A 122 5.70 -27.73 -3.79
CA PRO A 122 6.10 -29.01 -4.34
C PRO A 122 6.60 -30.03 -3.30
N TYR A 123 7.12 -29.54 -2.17
CA TYR A 123 7.80 -30.37 -1.16
C TYR A 123 7.00 -30.54 0.13
N LEU A 124 5.97 -29.70 0.36
CA LEU A 124 5.12 -29.78 1.55
C LEU A 124 4.14 -30.95 1.50
N ALA A 125 3.87 -31.57 2.66
CA ALA A 125 2.72 -32.44 2.83
C ALA A 125 1.42 -31.62 2.63
N ILE A 126 0.35 -32.27 2.14
CA ILE A 126 -0.91 -31.57 1.80
C ILE A 126 -1.51 -30.84 3.00
N ASP A 127 -1.45 -31.43 4.17
CA ASP A 127 -2.01 -30.79 5.37
C ASP A 127 -1.15 -29.63 5.87
N GLU A 128 0.18 -29.71 5.72
CA GLU A 128 1.09 -28.59 5.99
C GLU A 128 0.85 -27.44 4.99
N ALA A 129 0.75 -27.74 3.70
CA ALA A 129 0.44 -26.77 2.67
C ALA A 129 -0.90 -26.04 2.96
N ARG A 130 -1.91 -26.78 3.44
CA ARG A 130 -3.21 -26.24 3.83
C ARG A 130 -3.09 -25.33 5.06
N GLN A 131 -2.25 -25.67 6.02
CA GLN A 131 -1.98 -24.86 7.20
C GLN A 131 -1.29 -23.54 6.83
N VAL A 132 -0.26 -23.58 6.01
CA VAL A 132 0.45 -22.38 5.52
C VAL A 132 -0.51 -21.47 4.74
N LEU A 133 -1.34 -22.04 3.85
CA LEU A 133 -2.38 -21.26 3.15
C LEU A 133 -3.33 -20.57 4.13
N ALA A 134 -3.77 -21.25 5.19
CA ALA A 134 -4.65 -20.68 6.20
C ALA A 134 -3.98 -19.54 6.97
N GLU A 135 -2.71 -19.67 7.30
CA GLU A 135 -1.92 -18.62 7.96
C GLU A 135 -1.80 -17.36 7.10
N ILE A 136 -1.40 -17.50 5.83
CA ILE A 136 -1.28 -16.37 4.91
C ILE A 136 -2.65 -15.69 4.71
N THR A 137 -3.72 -16.48 4.62
CA THR A 137 -5.09 -15.95 4.51
C THR A 137 -5.46 -15.13 5.74
N THR A 138 -5.16 -15.64 6.94
CA THR A 138 -5.42 -14.94 8.21
C THR A 138 -4.67 -13.60 8.25
N ARG A 139 -3.38 -13.59 7.90
CA ARG A 139 -2.57 -12.36 7.85
C ARG A 139 -3.18 -11.33 6.89
N ARG A 140 -3.66 -11.77 5.72
CA ARG A 140 -4.34 -10.87 4.76
C ARG A 140 -5.64 -10.30 5.34
N ASP A 141 -6.44 -11.13 6.00
CA ASP A 141 -7.73 -10.71 6.55
C ASP A 141 -7.56 -9.75 7.73
N GLU A 142 -6.53 -9.94 8.56
CA GLU A 142 -6.15 -9.00 9.62
C GLU A 142 -5.70 -7.66 9.02
N GLN A 143 -4.88 -7.69 7.97
CA GLN A 143 -4.45 -6.48 7.28
C GLN A 143 -5.63 -5.74 6.65
N ASN A 144 -6.60 -6.44 6.07
CA ASN A 144 -7.81 -5.85 5.49
C ASN A 144 -8.68 -5.13 6.55
N LYS A 145 -8.69 -5.60 7.81
CA LYS A 145 -9.45 -4.97 8.90
C LYS A 145 -8.83 -3.63 9.34
N THR A 146 -7.53 -3.48 9.21
CA THR A 146 -6.78 -2.30 9.69
C THR A 146 -6.48 -1.29 8.60
N ALA A 147 -6.44 -1.70 7.35
CA ALA A 147 -6.13 -0.84 6.22
C ALA A 147 -7.26 0.16 5.92
N GLU A 148 -6.90 1.42 5.64
CA GLU A 148 -7.86 2.41 5.16
C GLU A 148 -8.40 1.99 3.77
N PRO A 149 -9.72 2.03 3.55
CA PRO A 149 -10.29 1.68 2.24
C PRO A 149 -9.76 2.59 1.13
N PRO A 150 -9.28 2.02 0.01
CA PRO A 150 -8.73 2.81 -1.08
C PRO A 150 -9.84 3.61 -1.80
N ASN A 151 -9.51 4.85 -2.13
CA ASN A 151 -10.40 5.68 -2.93
C ASN A 151 -10.35 5.32 -4.43
N ARG A 152 -11.35 5.79 -5.21
CA ARG A 152 -11.44 5.50 -6.65
C ARG A 152 -10.21 5.94 -7.46
N ARG A 153 -9.51 7.00 -7.02
CA ARG A 153 -8.29 7.49 -7.71
C ARG A 153 -7.13 6.53 -7.50
N ALA A 154 -6.92 6.06 -6.27
CA ALA A 154 -5.90 5.07 -5.94
C ALA A 154 -6.14 3.76 -6.71
N TYR A 155 -7.39 3.27 -6.73
CA TYR A 155 -7.78 2.09 -7.50
C TYR A 155 -7.44 2.21 -9.00
N LYS A 156 -7.84 3.32 -9.66
CA LYS A 156 -7.57 3.52 -11.09
C LYS A 156 -6.07 3.60 -11.40
N LYS A 157 -5.30 4.26 -10.54
CA LYS A 157 -3.84 4.37 -10.70
C LYS A 157 -3.14 3.05 -10.47
N ALA A 158 -3.50 2.31 -9.43
CA ALA A 158 -2.97 0.98 -9.15
C ALA A 158 -3.21 0.03 -10.33
N ARG A 159 -4.46 -0.05 -10.80
CA ARG A 159 -4.82 -0.87 -11.96
C ARG A 159 -4.01 -0.51 -13.21
N ARG A 160 -3.81 0.78 -13.48
CA ARG A 160 -3.00 1.23 -14.62
C ARG A 160 -1.54 0.83 -14.46
N ASN A 161 -0.95 1.01 -13.27
CA ASN A 161 0.44 0.66 -12.98
C ASN A 161 0.68 -0.84 -13.18
N ILE A 162 -0.17 -1.68 -12.59
CA ILE A 162 -0.09 -3.13 -12.74
C ILE A 162 -0.27 -3.52 -14.21
N GLY A 163 -1.27 -2.99 -14.89
CA GLY A 163 -1.55 -3.28 -16.30
C GLY A 163 -0.47 -2.81 -17.27
N SER A 164 0.38 -1.85 -16.87
CA SER A 164 1.57 -1.40 -17.64
C SER A 164 2.85 -2.15 -17.29
N GLY A 165 2.78 -3.24 -16.51
CA GLY A 165 3.94 -4.03 -16.13
C GLY A 165 4.78 -3.44 -14.98
N GLY A 166 4.28 -2.43 -14.26
CA GLY A 166 5.03 -1.78 -13.19
C GLY A 166 5.35 -2.67 -11.98
N GLN A 167 4.86 -3.90 -11.97
CA GLN A 167 5.12 -4.92 -10.93
C GLN A 167 5.74 -6.20 -11.51
N THR A 168 6.08 -6.21 -12.80
CA THR A 168 6.74 -7.35 -13.45
C THR A 168 8.23 -7.32 -13.13
N TYR A 169 8.78 -8.46 -12.78
CA TYR A 169 10.22 -8.59 -12.56
C TYR A 169 10.93 -8.81 -13.90
N ALA A 170 12.00 -8.07 -14.16
CA ALA A 170 12.78 -8.20 -15.40
C ALA A 170 13.35 -9.62 -15.62
N VAL A 171 13.61 -10.36 -14.53
CA VAL A 171 14.06 -11.76 -14.57
C VAL A 171 12.99 -12.69 -15.15
N ASP A 172 11.71 -12.41 -14.93
CA ASP A 172 10.60 -13.24 -15.42
C ASP A 172 10.37 -13.02 -16.94
N GLU A 173 10.67 -11.82 -17.44
CA GLU A 173 10.56 -11.48 -18.88
C GLU A 173 11.60 -12.24 -19.73
N THR A 174 12.77 -12.52 -19.17
CA THR A 174 13.84 -13.26 -19.87
C THR A 174 13.60 -14.77 -19.95
N THR A 175 12.69 -15.31 -19.14
CA THR A 175 12.39 -16.75 -19.06
C THR A 175 11.27 -17.17 -20.01
N THR A 176 10.55 -16.24 -20.62
CA THR A 176 9.53 -16.56 -21.63
C THR A 176 10.22 -16.71 -22.99
N PRO A 177 10.39 -17.93 -23.53
CA PRO A 177 10.96 -18.08 -24.87
C PRO A 177 10.02 -17.43 -25.86
N THR A 178 10.55 -16.45 -26.61
CA THR A 178 9.86 -15.85 -27.74
C THR A 178 9.59 -16.93 -28.77
N GLY A 179 8.41 -17.57 -28.70
CA GLY A 179 7.94 -18.50 -29.73
C GLY A 179 7.80 -17.71 -31.03
N ARG A 180 8.69 -17.98 -31.96
CA ARG A 180 8.50 -17.70 -33.39
C ARG A 180 7.62 -18.76 -34.00
#